data_9aaa3515c73bb7fd1165554d5bd81d58
#
_entry.id   9aaa3515c73bb7fd1165554d5bd81d58
#
_cell.length_a   1.000
_cell.length_b   1.000
_cell.length_c   1.000
_cell.angle_alpha   90.00
_cell.angle_beta   90.00
_cell.angle_gamma   90.00
#
_symmetry.space_group_name_H-M   'P 1'
#
loop_
_entity.id
_entity.type
_entity.pdbx_description
1 polymer ?
#
loop_
_entity_poly.entity_id
_entity_poly.type
_entity_poly.pdbx_seq_one_letter_code
_entity_poly.pdbx_strand_id
1 'polypeptide(L)'
;MTTQFTVSMHREIWQKAKEELAKKFSADIFESWFAGLSYLDGDDDNLILGTDTEFAAIWIRDNYLDIISNQVSLAAARKINVHINVVETDAKALVQETSKSDRPRVPSQPIEYRLPKSIIPHNTFETFVVGESNRFAHAAALAVAQNPGISYNPLFIYGSTGLGKTHLMHAIAQFVLKNRHDARIVYLSSETFVNEYVDALRENKITNFRKRYRNTDVLLIDDVQFFAGKERCQEEFFHTFNELFNSSKQIVLSCDKPINEVSDIEQRLVSRFGWGVSVDIQAPDYETRLAILQSKLADIPESVEIQPEVLDLLARKFTKNIRRMEGALNNLIGYATLLKTISLEKAQQLLADAFMQEEENQSIDIEDIQKKTADYFKIDESEMVGKRRPASIAMARQIAMYISRKLTTHSLQEIGKRFGGRDHGTVMHAIRVVDHSINHDENVR
;
A
#
# COMPACT_ATOMS: atom_id res chain seq x y z
N MET A 1 30.86 38.64 0.85
CA MET A 1 31.15 38.15 -0.54
C MET A 1 31.36 36.65 -0.66
N THR A 2 31.78 35.93 0.38
CA THR A 2 32.06 34.46 0.37
C THR A 2 30.79 33.60 0.23
N THR A 3 29.69 33.97 0.86
CA THR A 3 28.45 33.15 0.90
C THR A 3 27.71 33.09 -0.45
N GLN A 4 27.72 34.12 -1.26
CA GLN A 4 27.06 34.14 -2.58
C GLN A 4 27.82 33.29 -3.62
N PHE A 5 29.17 33.20 -3.53
CA PHE A 5 29.98 32.35 -4.41
C PHE A 5 29.73 30.86 -4.14
N THR A 6 29.57 30.48 -2.88
CA THR A 6 29.33 29.06 -2.48
C THR A 6 27.96 28.56 -2.96
N VAL A 7 26.92 29.35 -2.86
CA VAL A 7 25.56 29.02 -3.33
C VAL A 7 25.51 28.82 -4.86
N SER A 8 26.20 29.66 -5.63
CA SER A 8 26.30 29.54 -7.10
C SER A 8 27.00 28.24 -7.49
N MET A 9 28.06 27.89 -6.78
CA MET A 9 28.84 26.67 -7.04
C MET A 9 28.04 25.38 -6.78
N HIS A 10 27.27 25.31 -5.67
CA HIS A 10 26.45 24.14 -5.36
C HIS A 10 25.29 23.97 -6.33
N ARG A 11 24.69 25.05 -6.82
CA ARG A 11 23.67 25.00 -7.88
C ARG A 11 24.24 24.45 -9.18
N GLU A 12 25.46 24.83 -9.55
CA GLU A 12 26.14 24.31 -10.74
C GLU A 12 26.48 22.84 -10.59
N ILE A 13 26.94 22.42 -9.42
CA ILE A 13 27.17 20.99 -9.10
C ILE A 13 25.90 20.18 -9.25
N TRP A 14 24.80 20.65 -8.65
CA TRP A 14 23.50 19.99 -8.78
C TRP A 14 23.03 19.93 -10.24
N GLN A 15 23.14 21.01 -10.99
CA GLN A 15 22.73 21.06 -12.38
C GLN A 15 23.50 20.04 -13.24
N LYS A 16 24.82 19.93 -13.08
CA LYS A 16 25.65 18.92 -13.75
C LYS A 16 25.25 17.49 -13.35
N ALA A 17 25.03 17.25 -12.06
CA ALA A 17 24.59 15.95 -11.57
C ALA A 17 23.22 15.57 -12.16
N LYS A 18 22.29 16.51 -12.24
CA LYS A 18 20.94 16.33 -12.80
C LYS A 18 20.99 16.00 -14.32
N GLU A 19 21.86 16.63 -15.07
CA GLU A 19 22.07 16.32 -16.49
C GLU A 19 22.64 14.91 -16.71
N GLU A 20 23.53 14.45 -15.84
CA GLU A 20 24.05 13.08 -15.90
C GLU A 20 23.00 12.03 -15.48
N LEU A 21 22.13 12.36 -14.50
CA LEU A 21 20.99 11.53 -14.14
C LEU A 21 19.98 11.41 -15.32
N ALA A 22 19.74 12.49 -16.06
CA ALA A 22 18.87 12.49 -17.23
C ALA A 22 19.39 11.56 -18.36
N LYS A 23 20.70 11.35 -18.46
CA LYS A 23 21.32 10.41 -19.42
C LYS A 23 21.24 8.95 -18.98
N LYS A 24 21.17 8.71 -17.65
CA LYS A 24 21.19 7.36 -17.07
C LYS A 24 19.83 6.71 -16.96
N PHE A 25 18.78 7.51 -16.83
CA PHE A 25 17.42 7.03 -16.64
C PHE A 25 16.55 7.30 -17.88
N SER A 26 15.49 6.52 -18.05
CA SER A 26 14.47 6.81 -19.08
C SER A 26 13.78 8.16 -18.78
N ALA A 27 13.28 8.81 -19.83
CA ALA A 27 12.59 10.09 -19.68
C ALA A 27 11.48 10.06 -18.63
N ASP A 28 10.70 8.97 -18.58
CA ASP A 28 9.60 8.80 -17.63
C ASP A 28 10.06 8.75 -16.17
N ILE A 29 11.18 8.02 -15.89
CA ILE A 29 11.76 7.93 -14.55
C ILE A 29 12.37 9.28 -14.16
N PHE A 30 13.03 9.94 -15.09
CA PHE A 30 13.65 11.23 -14.82
C PHE A 30 12.62 12.30 -14.51
N GLU A 31 11.55 12.40 -15.30
CA GLU A 31 10.46 13.35 -15.10
C GLU A 31 9.73 13.08 -13.77
N SER A 32 9.51 11.82 -13.43
CA SER A 32 8.78 11.44 -12.22
C SER A 32 9.55 11.75 -10.93
N TRP A 33 10.89 11.58 -10.90
CA TRP A 33 11.65 11.55 -9.65
C TRP A 33 12.75 12.60 -9.55
N PHE A 34 13.33 13.05 -10.65
CA PHE A 34 14.48 13.95 -10.64
C PHE A 34 14.18 15.35 -11.18
N ALA A 35 13.21 15.48 -12.09
CA ALA A 35 12.87 16.78 -12.70
C ALA A 35 12.41 17.81 -11.66
N GLY A 36 11.59 17.38 -10.68
CA GLY A 36 11.08 18.22 -9.59
C GLY A 36 12.08 18.55 -8.47
N LEU A 37 13.26 17.88 -8.44
CA LEU A 37 14.26 18.18 -7.43
C LEU A 37 14.93 19.54 -7.66
N SER A 38 14.94 20.38 -6.63
CA SER A 38 15.57 21.71 -6.61
C SER A 38 16.64 21.80 -5.52
N TYR A 39 17.68 22.58 -5.77
CA TYR A 39 18.68 22.92 -4.76
C TYR A 39 18.06 23.89 -3.73
N LEU A 40 18.17 23.56 -2.46
CA LEU A 40 17.71 24.41 -1.34
C LEU A 40 18.86 25.10 -0.65
N ASP A 41 19.81 24.31 -0.14
CA ASP A 41 20.92 24.81 0.67
C ASP A 41 22.10 23.83 0.61
N GLY A 42 23.28 24.20 1.12
CA GLY A 42 24.41 23.31 1.22
C GLY A 42 25.64 23.98 1.79
N ASP A 43 26.51 23.16 2.35
CA ASP A 43 27.81 23.53 2.85
C ASP A 43 28.92 22.71 2.13
N ASP A 44 30.15 22.79 2.60
CA ASP A 44 31.28 22.11 1.96
C ASP A 44 31.12 20.57 1.90
N ASP A 45 30.40 19.96 2.83
CA ASP A 45 30.25 18.50 2.95
C ASP A 45 28.84 18.00 2.67
N ASN A 46 27.84 18.88 2.65
CA ASN A 46 26.44 18.53 2.54
C ASN A 46 25.72 19.35 1.46
N LEU A 47 24.79 18.73 0.74
CA LEU A 47 23.92 19.36 -0.23
C LEU A 47 22.47 18.98 0.07
N ILE A 48 21.61 19.97 0.23
CA ILE A 48 20.20 19.79 0.55
C ILE A 48 19.37 20.05 -0.70
N LEU A 49 18.64 19.03 -1.14
CA LEU A 49 17.72 19.09 -2.25
C LEU A 49 16.28 19.12 -1.73
N GLY A 50 15.42 19.86 -2.41
CA GLY A 50 14.00 19.97 -2.11
C GLY A 50 13.13 19.26 -3.11
N THR A 51 12.04 18.70 -2.63
CA THR A 51 10.94 18.15 -3.44
C THR A 51 9.60 18.61 -2.89
N ASP A 52 8.57 18.58 -3.73
CA ASP A 52 7.26 19.17 -3.44
C ASP A 52 6.39 18.31 -2.49
N THR A 53 6.70 17.02 -2.33
CA THR A 53 5.88 16.09 -1.54
C THR A 53 6.74 15.22 -0.62
N GLU A 54 6.18 14.90 0.56
CA GLU A 54 6.81 13.98 1.52
C GLU A 54 7.02 12.58 0.90
N PHE A 55 6.09 12.14 0.08
CA PHE A 55 6.20 10.88 -0.65
C PHE A 55 7.43 10.85 -1.56
N ALA A 56 7.62 11.89 -2.40
CA ALA A 56 8.79 11.97 -3.27
C ALA A 56 10.10 12.00 -2.46
N ALA A 57 10.12 12.71 -1.32
CA ALA A 57 11.27 12.75 -0.43
C ALA A 57 11.64 11.35 0.12
N ILE A 58 10.64 10.60 0.60
CA ILE A 58 10.82 9.23 1.11
C ILE A 58 11.28 8.31 -0.02
N TRP A 59 10.57 8.31 -1.16
CA TRP A 59 10.89 7.42 -2.28
C TRP A 59 12.29 7.64 -2.85
N ILE A 60 12.68 8.90 -3.06
CA ILE A 60 14.00 9.24 -3.57
C ILE A 60 15.08 8.84 -2.57
N ARG A 61 14.81 9.01 -1.26
CA ARG A 61 15.74 8.60 -0.21
C ARG A 61 15.95 7.10 -0.19
N ASP A 62 14.89 6.33 -0.32
CA ASP A 62 14.96 4.86 -0.19
C ASP A 62 15.49 4.18 -1.47
N ASN A 63 15.29 4.77 -2.66
CA ASN A 63 15.60 4.12 -3.93
C ASN A 63 16.74 4.77 -4.73
N TYR A 64 16.98 6.08 -4.57
CA TYR A 64 17.87 6.83 -5.45
C TYR A 64 18.91 7.67 -4.72
N LEU A 65 18.90 7.77 -3.39
CA LEU A 65 19.80 8.63 -2.63
C LEU A 65 21.28 8.31 -2.89
N ASP A 66 21.64 7.04 -2.91
CA ASP A 66 23.01 6.59 -3.18
C ASP A 66 23.46 6.98 -4.59
N ILE A 67 22.57 6.86 -5.57
CA ILE A 67 22.86 7.21 -6.96
C ILE A 67 23.03 8.73 -7.11
N ILE A 68 22.16 9.51 -6.48
CA ILE A 68 22.22 10.98 -6.47
C ILE A 68 23.50 11.44 -5.78
N SER A 69 23.79 10.91 -4.59
CA SER A 69 24.99 11.25 -3.81
C SER A 69 26.26 10.95 -4.58
N ASN A 70 26.28 9.84 -5.30
CA ASN A 70 27.42 9.46 -6.14
C ASN A 70 27.59 10.42 -7.34
N GLN A 71 26.49 10.81 -8.04
CA GLN A 71 26.57 11.76 -9.15
C GLN A 71 26.96 13.17 -8.68
N VAL A 72 26.42 13.63 -7.55
CA VAL A 72 26.78 14.92 -6.93
C VAL A 72 28.27 14.93 -6.55
N SER A 73 28.76 13.85 -5.93
CA SER A 73 30.17 13.73 -5.55
C SER A 73 31.10 13.69 -6.75
N LEU A 74 30.72 13.04 -7.85
CA LEU A 74 31.44 13.04 -9.12
C LEU A 74 31.46 14.44 -9.76
N ALA A 75 30.36 15.15 -9.78
CA ALA A 75 30.23 16.51 -10.30
C ALA A 75 31.05 17.52 -9.49
N ALA A 76 31.16 17.30 -8.17
CA ALA A 76 31.92 18.13 -7.25
C ALA A 76 33.43 17.78 -7.19
N ALA A 77 33.85 16.62 -7.73
CA ALA A 77 35.18 16.01 -7.56
C ALA A 77 35.61 15.84 -6.08
N ARG A 78 34.63 15.71 -5.18
CA ARG A 78 34.79 15.46 -3.73
C ARG A 78 33.57 14.76 -3.18
N LYS A 79 33.69 14.12 -2.01
CA LYS A 79 32.55 13.48 -1.37
C LYS A 79 31.61 14.53 -0.80
N ILE A 80 30.33 14.49 -1.19
CA ILE A 80 29.26 15.35 -0.66
C ILE A 80 28.11 14.44 -0.23
N ASN A 81 27.60 14.66 0.98
CA ASN A 81 26.41 13.98 1.47
C ASN A 81 25.17 14.74 0.94
N VAL A 82 24.19 14.00 0.43
CA VAL A 82 22.95 14.59 -0.08
C VAL A 82 21.82 14.31 0.91
N HIS A 83 21.06 15.36 1.21
CA HIS A 83 19.87 15.28 2.02
C HIS A 83 18.66 15.72 1.21
N ILE A 84 17.53 15.01 1.36
CA ILE A 84 16.29 15.34 0.66
C ILE A 84 15.29 15.88 1.68
N ASN A 85 14.80 17.10 1.47
CA ASN A 85 13.82 17.77 2.32
C ASN A 85 12.56 18.10 1.51
N VAL A 86 11.44 18.24 2.20
CA VAL A 86 10.19 18.73 1.61
C VAL A 86 10.21 20.25 1.63
N VAL A 87 9.92 20.87 0.49
CA VAL A 87 9.73 22.34 0.42
C VAL A 87 8.28 22.63 0.80
N GLU A 88 8.06 23.24 1.94
CA GLU A 88 6.76 23.85 2.22
C GLU A 88 6.56 25.02 1.24
N THR A 89 5.93 24.74 0.12
CA THR A 89 5.46 25.80 -0.77
C THR A 89 4.30 26.48 -0.07
N ASP A 90 4.52 27.71 0.37
CA ASP A 90 3.46 28.61 0.85
C ASP A 90 2.43 28.80 -0.28
N ALA A 91 1.49 27.86 -0.40
CA ALA A 91 0.37 27.96 -1.33
C ALA A 91 -0.57 29.14 -1.03
N LYS A 92 -0.25 29.96 -0.04
CA LYS A 92 -0.97 31.20 0.31
C LYS A 92 -0.54 32.44 -0.47
N ALA A 93 0.60 32.45 -1.13
CA ALA A 93 1.12 33.65 -1.80
C ALA A 93 0.72 33.82 -3.27
N LEU A 94 0.22 32.76 -3.94
CA LEU A 94 -0.10 32.80 -5.40
C LEU A 94 -1.59 33.01 -5.73
N VAL A 95 -2.47 33.18 -4.74
CA VAL A 95 -3.91 33.43 -4.96
C VAL A 95 -4.27 34.94 -4.89
N GLN A 96 -3.33 35.84 -4.68
CA GLN A 96 -3.66 37.26 -4.46
C GLN A 96 -3.50 38.19 -5.68
N GLU A 97 -3.12 37.77 -6.86
CA GLU A 97 -2.88 38.74 -7.96
C GLU A 97 -3.77 38.62 -9.21
N THR A 98 -4.80 37.80 -9.25
CA THR A 98 -5.75 37.87 -10.39
C THR A 98 -7.20 37.73 -9.95
N SER A 99 -7.80 38.78 -9.40
CA SER A 99 -9.20 39.13 -9.66
C SER A 99 -9.67 40.36 -8.86
N LYS A 100 -9.42 41.53 -9.39
CA LYS A 100 -10.29 42.68 -9.11
C LYS A 100 -11.45 42.60 -10.10
N SER A 101 -12.56 42.02 -9.70
CA SER A 101 -13.86 42.26 -10.29
C SER A 101 -14.86 42.40 -9.13
N ASP A 102 -15.38 43.61 -8.97
CA ASP A 102 -16.46 43.95 -8.07
C ASP A 102 -17.72 43.12 -8.40
N ARG A 103 -18.02 42.17 -7.52
CA ARG A 103 -19.38 41.62 -7.34
C ARG A 103 -19.67 41.55 -5.85
N PRO A 104 -20.90 41.94 -5.40
CA PRO A 104 -21.25 41.96 -3.99
C PRO A 104 -21.16 40.54 -3.39
N ARG A 105 -20.44 40.40 -2.28
CA ARG A 105 -20.35 39.19 -1.49
C ARG A 105 -21.72 38.90 -0.87
N VAL A 106 -22.40 37.93 -1.41
CA VAL A 106 -23.48 37.19 -0.72
C VAL A 106 -22.81 36.34 0.37
N PRO A 107 -23.29 36.33 1.64
CA PRO A 107 -22.73 35.46 2.65
C PRO A 107 -22.90 34.02 2.21
N SER A 108 -21.79 33.34 1.91
CA SER A 108 -21.77 31.92 1.57
C SER A 108 -22.13 31.11 2.82
N GLN A 109 -23.34 30.56 2.85
CA GLN A 109 -23.64 29.43 3.71
C GLN A 109 -22.61 28.33 3.42
N PRO A 110 -22.15 27.54 4.42
CA PRO A 110 -21.28 26.41 4.18
C PRO A 110 -21.99 25.46 3.21
N ILE A 111 -21.41 25.30 2.01
CA ILE A 111 -21.91 24.36 1.02
C ILE A 111 -21.66 22.98 1.61
N GLU A 112 -22.69 22.35 2.14
CA GLU A 112 -22.68 20.94 2.55
C GLU A 112 -22.39 20.10 1.30
N TYR A 113 -21.12 19.67 1.11
CA TYR A 113 -20.81 18.66 0.11
C TYR A 113 -21.40 17.31 0.54
N ARG A 114 -22.23 16.72 -0.31
CA ARG A 114 -22.82 15.41 -0.02
C ARG A 114 -21.81 14.32 -0.42
N LEU A 115 -21.29 13.62 0.60
CA LEU A 115 -20.50 12.42 0.37
C LEU A 115 -21.35 11.37 -0.37
N PRO A 116 -20.81 10.70 -1.41
CA PRO A 116 -21.44 9.53 -1.98
C PRO A 116 -21.72 8.49 -0.89
N LYS A 117 -22.89 7.86 -0.91
CA LYS A 117 -23.30 6.86 0.09
C LYS A 117 -22.32 5.68 0.22
N SER A 118 -21.52 5.43 -0.80
CA SER A 118 -20.50 4.38 -0.81
C SER A 118 -19.23 4.75 -0.03
N ILE A 119 -19.05 6.00 0.40
CA ILE A 119 -17.89 6.47 1.15
C ILE A 119 -18.21 6.54 2.63
N ILE A 120 -17.40 5.90 3.46
CA ILE A 120 -17.54 5.91 4.92
C ILE A 120 -16.99 7.24 5.44
N PRO A 121 -17.80 8.08 6.12
CA PRO A 121 -17.38 9.44 6.54
C PRO A 121 -16.20 9.45 7.53
N HIS A 122 -16.07 8.43 8.37
CA HIS A 122 -15.00 8.32 9.36
C HIS A 122 -13.62 8.00 8.73
N ASN A 123 -13.57 7.43 7.53
CA ASN A 123 -12.31 7.04 6.88
C ASN A 123 -11.65 8.24 6.21
N THR A 124 -10.94 9.05 6.98
CA THR A 124 -10.19 10.23 6.52
C THR A 124 -8.69 10.05 6.71
N PHE A 125 -7.87 10.95 6.18
CA PHE A 125 -6.43 10.92 6.44
C PHE A 125 -6.10 11.19 7.92
N GLU A 126 -6.90 12.03 8.58
CA GLU A 126 -6.73 12.38 9.99
C GLU A 126 -7.01 11.20 10.93
N THR A 127 -7.94 10.29 10.55
CA THR A 127 -8.27 9.10 11.35
C THR A 127 -7.44 7.87 10.97
N PHE A 128 -6.62 7.97 9.91
CA PHE A 128 -5.72 6.89 9.51
C PHE A 128 -4.45 6.92 10.36
N VAL A 129 -4.21 5.88 11.15
CA VAL A 129 -3.00 5.79 11.98
C VAL A 129 -1.81 5.40 11.11
N VAL A 130 -0.82 6.28 11.04
CA VAL A 130 0.39 6.11 10.26
C VAL A 130 1.47 5.42 11.11
N GLY A 131 2.00 4.32 10.61
CA GLY A 131 3.15 3.59 11.14
C GLY A 131 4.17 3.31 10.05
N GLU A 132 5.27 2.64 10.39
CA GLU A 132 6.34 2.34 9.43
C GLU A 132 5.82 1.48 8.26
N SER A 133 4.94 0.51 8.55
CA SER A 133 4.38 -0.44 7.58
C SER A 133 3.42 0.16 6.53
N ASN A 134 2.91 1.38 6.75
CA ASN A 134 1.92 2.01 5.87
C ASN A 134 2.23 3.47 5.51
N ARG A 135 3.31 4.04 6.07
CA ARG A 135 3.69 5.46 5.85
C ARG A 135 3.83 5.80 4.37
N PHE A 136 4.40 4.90 3.60
CA PHE A 136 4.60 5.08 2.18
C PHE A 136 3.27 5.10 1.40
N ALA A 137 2.37 4.17 1.71
CA ALA A 137 1.04 4.12 1.10
C ALA A 137 0.20 5.37 1.47
N HIS A 138 0.29 5.82 2.73
CA HIS A 138 -0.36 7.04 3.19
C HIS A 138 0.16 8.29 2.45
N ALA A 139 1.48 8.45 2.32
CA ALA A 139 2.09 9.58 1.63
C ALA A 139 1.73 9.62 0.14
N ALA A 140 1.73 8.45 -0.55
CA ALA A 140 1.29 8.33 -1.94
C ALA A 140 -0.19 8.70 -2.12
N ALA A 141 -1.05 8.19 -1.23
CA ALA A 141 -2.47 8.49 -1.24
C ALA A 141 -2.76 9.98 -1.04
N LEU A 142 -2.03 10.63 -0.12
CA LEU A 142 -2.14 12.06 0.14
C LEU A 142 -1.68 12.90 -1.06
N ALA A 143 -0.56 12.54 -1.69
CA ALA A 143 -0.05 13.21 -2.89
C ALA A 143 -1.06 13.14 -4.06
N VAL A 144 -1.68 11.95 -4.27
CA VAL A 144 -2.74 11.76 -5.26
C VAL A 144 -3.98 12.60 -4.92
N ALA A 145 -4.37 12.67 -3.66
CA ALA A 145 -5.52 13.46 -3.23
C ALA A 145 -5.30 14.97 -3.40
N GLN A 146 -4.08 15.46 -3.22
CA GLN A 146 -3.71 16.85 -3.42
C GLN A 146 -3.71 17.25 -4.91
N ASN A 147 -3.18 16.39 -5.77
CA ASN A 147 -3.03 16.66 -7.21
C ASN A 147 -3.56 15.49 -8.08
N PRO A 148 -4.91 15.29 -8.11
CA PRO A 148 -5.49 14.18 -8.87
C PRO A 148 -5.22 14.29 -10.36
N GLY A 149 -4.80 13.16 -10.99
CA GLY A 149 -4.51 13.04 -12.40
C GLY A 149 -3.11 13.52 -12.82
N ILE A 150 -2.37 14.15 -11.89
CA ILE A 150 -1.01 14.67 -12.14
C ILE A 150 0.01 13.81 -11.41
N SER A 151 -0.23 13.56 -10.10
CA SER A 151 0.69 12.76 -9.29
C SER A 151 0.25 11.29 -9.31
N TYR A 152 1.16 10.40 -9.71
CA TYR A 152 1.00 8.94 -9.56
C TYR A 152 -0.32 8.36 -10.09
N ASN A 153 -0.47 8.32 -11.39
CA ASN A 153 -1.66 7.79 -12.04
C ASN A 153 -1.32 6.56 -12.92
N PRO A 154 -1.90 5.37 -12.65
CA PRO A 154 -2.75 5.04 -11.51
C PRO A 154 -1.99 4.94 -10.19
N LEU A 155 -2.70 5.08 -9.06
CA LEU A 155 -2.21 4.62 -7.76
C LEU A 155 -2.74 3.20 -7.53
N PHE A 156 -1.84 2.25 -7.34
CA PHE A 156 -2.17 0.85 -7.05
C PHE A 156 -1.78 0.49 -5.62
N ILE A 157 -2.76 0.26 -4.75
CA ILE A 157 -2.56 -0.05 -3.33
C ILE A 157 -2.79 -1.54 -3.13
N TYR A 158 -1.78 -2.28 -2.67
CA TYR A 158 -1.94 -3.70 -2.41
C TYR A 158 -1.51 -4.08 -0.99
N GLY A 159 -1.94 -5.26 -0.54
CA GLY A 159 -1.65 -5.78 0.79
C GLY A 159 -2.79 -6.64 1.30
N SER A 160 -2.53 -7.45 2.31
CA SER A 160 -3.50 -8.39 2.87
C SER A 160 -4.82 -7.74 3.28
N THR A 161 -5.88 -8.54 3.40
CA THR A 161 -7.21 -8.05 3.78
C THR A 161 -7.20 -7.44 5.18
N GLY A 162 -7.88 -6.29 5.34
CA GLY A 162 -8.05 -5.64 6.65
C GLY A 162 -6.89 -4.74 7.10
N LEU A 163 -5.96 -4.35 6.20
CA LEU A 163 -4.82 -3.47 6.52
C LEU A 163 -5.07 -1.98 6.26
N GLY A 164 -6.28 -1.59 5.81
CA GLY A 164 -6.63 -0.17 5.65
C GLY A 164 -6.60 0.34 4.20
N LYS A 165 -6.49 -0.51 3.16
CA LYS A 165 -6.57 -0.11 1.74
C LYS A 165 -7.81 0.73 1.43
N THR A 166 -8.98 0.20 1.79
CA THR A 166 -10.28 0.87 1.61
C THR A 166 -10.35 2.19 2.39
N HIS A 167 -9.75 2.26 3.59
CA HIS A 167 -9.66 3.50 4.36
C HIS A 167 -8.92 4.59 3.58
N LEU A 168 -7.74 4.29 3.03
CA LEU A 168 -6.98 5.25 2.22
C LEU A 168 -7.74 5.68 0.96
N MET A 169 -8.44 4.76 0.29
CA MET A 169 -9.29 5.10 -0.87
C MET A 169 -10.41 6.07 -0.49
N HIS A 170 -11.08 5.84 0.64
CA HIS A 170 -12.10 6.77 1.14
C HIS A 170 -11.51 8.11 1.57
N ALA A 171 -10.32 8.11 2.19
CA ALA A 171 -9.60 9.33 2.56
C ALA A 171 -9.26 10.18 1.33
N ILE A 172 -8.76 9.57 0.24
CA ILE A 172 -8.53 10.25 -1.04
C ILE A 172 -9.82 10.91 -1.53
N ALA A 173 -10.91 10.14 -1.60
CA ALA A 173 -12.20 10.64 -2.09
C ALA A 173 -12.69 11.85 -1.27
N GLN A 174 -12.65 11.75 0.06
CA GLN A 174 -13.09 12.81 0.95
C GLN A 174 -12.22 14.06 0.84
N PHE A 175 -10.90 13.89 0.79
CA PHE A 175 -9.97 15.00 0.64
C PHE A 175 -10.19 15.75 -0.68
N VAL A 176 -10.38 15.03 -1.80
CA VAL A 176 -10.67 15.65 -3.09
C VAL A 176 -11.99 16.40 -3.05
N LEU A 177 -13.06 15.81 -2.49
CA LEU A 177 -14.37 16.48 -2.38
C LEU A 177 -14.33 17.72 -1.47
N LYS A 178 -13.54 17.69 -0.39
CA LYS A 178 -13.34 18.82 0.51
C LYS A 178 -12.69 20.02 -0.19
N ASN A 179 -11.78 19.75 -1.14
CA ASN A 179 -11.03 20.80 -1.87
C ASN A 179 -11.66 21.16 -3.22
N ARG A 180 -12.41 20.24 -3.84
CA ARG A 180 -13.10 20.41 -5.13
C ARG A 180 -14.52 19.86 -5.02
N HIS A 181 -15.45 20.69 -4.57
CA HIS A 181 -16.84 20.32 -4.32
C HIS A 181 -17.62 19.84 -5.56
N ASP A 182 -17.16 20.22 -6.75
CA ASP A 182 -17.71 19.87 -8.05
C ASP A 182 -17.10 18.59 -8.66
N ALA A 183 -16.07 18.00 -8.01
CA ALA A 183 -15.40 16.82 -8.51
C ALA A 183 -16.35 15.60 -8.55
N ARG A 184 -16.38 14.93 -9.69
CA ARG A 184 -17.15 13.70 -9.89
C ARG A 184 -16.31 12.51 -9.48
N ILE A 185 -16.57 11.99 -8.30
CA ILE A 185 -15.88 10.84 -7.72
C ILE A 185 -16.78 9.62 -7.78
N VAL A 186 -16.22 8.51 -8.24
CA VAL A 186 -16.87 7.20 -8.19
C VAL A 186 -15.97 6.23 -7.41
N TYR A 187 -16.51 5.67 -6.32
CA TYR A 187 -15.93 4.58 -5.56
C TYR A 187 -16.85 3.37 -5.61
N LEU A 188 -16.30 2.22 -5.96
CA LEU A 188 -17.00 0.95 -5.98
C LEU A 188 -16.03 -0.23 -5.91
N SER A 189 -16.53 -1.42 -5.54
CA SER A 189 -15.75 -2.66 -5.71
C SER A 189 -15.75 -3.10 -7.18
N SER A 190 -14.72 -3.85 -7.57
CA SER A 190 -14.69 -4.46 -8.91
C SER A 190 -15.86 -5.42 -9.14
N GLU A 191 -16.35 -6.09 -8.08
CA GLU A 191 -17.56 -6.91 -8.14
C GLU A 191 -18.80 -6.09 -8.52
N THR A 192 -18.97 -4.92 -7.90
CA THR A 192 -20.07 -4.00 -8.23
C THR A 192 -19.96 -3.53 -9.68
N PHE A 193 -18.74 -3.20 -10.16
CA PHE A 193 -18.52 -2.83 -11.56
C PHE A 193 -18.95 -3.94 -12.52
N VAL A 194 -18.59 -5.19 -12.21
CA VAL A 194 -18.99 -6.36 -13.00
C VAL A 194 -20.51 -6.51 -13.03
N ASN A 195 -21.16 -6.43 -11.89
CA ASN A 195 -22.61 -6.60 -11.79
C ASN A 195 -23.36 -5.50 -12.57
N GLU A 196 -22.96 -4.23 -12.39
CA GLU A 196 -23.54 -3.10 -13.14
C GLU A 196 -23.30 -3.22 -14.64
N TYR A 197 -22.13 -3.74 -15.07
CA TYR A 197 -21.85 -3.98 -16.49
C TYR A 197 -22.78 -5.05 -17.08
N VAL A 198 -22.95 -6.17 -16.35
CA VAL A 198 -23.83 -7.26 -16.80
C VAL A 198 -25.29 -6.78 -16.89
N ASP A 199 -25.75 -6.01 -15.92
CA ASP A 199 -27.11 -5.46 -15.91
C ASP A 199 -27.28 -4.44 -17.05
N ALA A 200 -26.29 -3.58 -17.31
CA ALA A 200 -26.32 -2.63 -18.42
C ALA A 200 -26.40 -3.33 -19.80
N LEU A 201 -25.75 -4.50 -19.95
CA LEU A 201 -25.87 -5.31 -21.16
C LEU A 201 -27.27 -5.92 -21.31
N ARG A 202 -27.84 -6.47 -20.24
CA ARG A 202 -29.18 -7.08 -20.22
C ARG A 202 -30.26 -6.05 -20.56
N GLU A 203 -30.10 -4.82 -20.04
CA GLU A 203 -31.07 -3.74 -20.21
C GLU A 203 -30.80 -2.87 -21.47
N ASN A 204 -29.81 -3.19 -22.29
CA ASN A 204 -29.34 -2.38 -23.44
C ASN A 204 -28.96 -0.93 -23.05
N LYS A 205 -28.45 -0.71 -21.81
CA LYS A 205 -28.05 0.60 -21.26
C LYS A 205 -26.55 0.80 -21.18
N ILE A 206 -25.77 0.10 -21.98
CA ILE A 206 -24.29 0.15 -21.96
C ILE A 206 -23.75 1.58 -22.14
N THR A 207 -24.41 2.41 -22.92
CA THR A 207 -24.02 3.81 -23.14
C THR A 207 -24.09 4.62 -21.83
N ASN A 208 -25.11 4.38 -20.99
CA ASN A 208 -25.25 5.05 -19.70
C ASN A 208 -24.18 4.58 -18.71
N PHE A 209 -23.87 3.28 -18.70
CA PHE A 209 -22.77 2.70 -17.93
C PHE A 209 -21.44 3.37 -18.29
N ARG A 210 -21.08 3.40 -19.57
CA ARG A 210 -19.86 4.07 -20.07
C ARG A 210 -19.83 5.55 -19.68
N LYS A 211 -20.94 6.25 -19.85
CA LYS A 211 -21.05 7.68 -19.51
C LYS A 211 -20.81 7.93 -18.01
N ARG A 212 -21.28 7.04 -17.14
CA ARG A 212 -21.09 7.13 -15.69
C ARG A 212 -19.61 6.99 -15.30
N TYR A 213 -18.92 5.97 -15.81
CA TYR A 213 -17.56 5.66 -15.40
C TYR A 213 -16.49 6.47 -16.13
N ARG A 214 -16.70 6.81 -17.41
CA ARG A 214 -15.71 7.54 -18.20
C ARG A 214 -15.76 9.06 -18.05
N ASN A 215 -16.83 9.60 -17.42
CA ASN A 215 -16.96 11.04 -17.12
C ASN A 215 -16.65 11.37 -15.65
N THR A 216 -15.87 10.57 -14.95
CA THR A 216 -15.44 10.82 -13.58
C THR A 216 -14.13 11.58 -13.55
N ASP A 217 -13.90 12.37 -12.48
CA ASP A 217 -12.63 13.04 -12.25
C ASP A 217 -11.68 12.17 -11.41
N VAL A 218 -12.25 11.33 -10.54
CA VAL A 218 -11.52 10.31 -9.76
C VAL A 218 -12.31 9.01 -9.77
N LEU A 219 -11.69 7.94 -10.25
CA LEU A 219 -12.23 6.58 -10.22
C LEU A 219 -11.45 5.74 -9.22
N LEU A 220 -12.16 5.22 -8.21
CA LEU A 220 -11.58 4.33 -7.20
C LEU A 220 -12.24 2.95 -7.30
N ILE A 221 -11.46 1.94 -7.67
CA ILE A 221 -11.92 0.54 -7.78
C ILE A 221 -11.25 -0.30 -6.70
N ASP A 222 -12.06 -0.79 -5.78
CA ASP A 222 -11.60 -1.67 -4.70
C ASP A 222 -11.60 -3.12 -5.14
N ASP A 223 -10.61 -3.89 -4.66
CA ASP A 223 -10.50 -5.34 -4.82
C ASP A 223 -10.48 -5.82 -6.29
N VAL A 224 -9.54 -5.30 -7.11
CA VAL A 224 -9.45 -5.61 -8.55
C VAL A 224 -9.21 -7.10 -8.86
N GLN A 225 -8.80 -7.92 -7.88
CA GLN A 225 -8.68 -9.37 -8.04
C GLN A 225 -10.00 -10.04 -8.46
N PHE A 226 -11.15 -9.44 -8.17
CA PHE A 226 -12.45 -9.98 -8.61
C PHE A 226 -12.74 -9.81 -10.10
N PHE A 227 -11.88 -9.11 -10.86
CA PHE A 227 -11.93 -9.16 -12.33
C PHE A 227 -11.40 -10.49 -12.90
N ALA A 228 -10.66 -11.27 -12.11
CA ALA A 228 -10.07 -12.55 -12.55
C ALA A 228 -11.11 -13.46 -13.20
N GLY A 229 -10.79 -14.02 -14.38
CA GLY A 229 -11.66 -14.91 -15.15
C GLY A 229 -12.87 -14.24 -15.83
N LYS A 230 -13.00 -12.91 -15.80
CA LYS A 230 -14.15 -12.17 -16.37
C LYS A 230 -13.74 -11.36 -17.60
N GLU A 231 -13.29 -12.03 -18.66
CA GLU A 231 -12.67 -11.43 -19.85
C GLU A 231 -13.43 -10.21 -20.41
N ARG A 232 -14.75 -10.33 -20.65
CA ARG A 232 -15.55 -9.22 -21.19
C ARG A 232 -15.58 -7.98 -20.28
N CYS A 233 -15.56 -8.19 -18.97
CA CYS A 233 -15.51 -7.09 -18.01
C CYS A 233 -14.12 -6.47 -17.96
N GLN A 234 -13.07 -7.28 -18.06
CA GLN A 234 -11.70 -6.82 -18.17
C GLN A 234 -11.49 -5.96 -19.42
N GLU A 235 -12.09 -6.35 -20.56
CA GLU A 235 -12.05 -5.56 -21.79
C GLU A 235 -12.74 -4.20 -21.63
N GLU A 236 -13.96 -4.16 -21.08
CA GLU A 236 -14.67 -2.90 -20.83
C GLU A 236 -13.93 -2.00 -19.83
N PHE A 237 -13.35 -2.60 -18.78
CA PHE A 237 -12.54 -1.87 -17.82
C PHE A 237 -11.26 -1.31 -18.46
N PHE A 238 -10.60 -2.08 -19.33
CA PHE A 238 -9.43 -1.62 -20.08
C PHE A 238 -9.73 -0.37 -20.92
N HIS A 239 -10.87 -0.34 -21.61
CA HIS A 239 -11.29 0.83 -22.36
C HIS A 239 -11.61 2.02 -21.47
N THR A 240 -12.29 1.79 -20.35
CA THR A 240 -12.59 2.82 -19.36
C THR A 240 -11.32 3.40 -18.74
N PHE A 241 -10.37 2.54 -18.37
CA PHE A 241 -9.05 2.94 -17.87
C PHE A 241 -8.32 3.85 -18.85
N ASN A 242 -8.20 3.42 -20.14
CA ASN A 242 -7.49 4.21 -21.15
C ASN A 242 -8.14 5.58 -21.37
N GLU A 243 -9.46 5.67 -21.38
CA GLU A 243 -10.16 6.94 -21.59
C GLU A 243 -9.91 7.91 -20.44
N LEU A 244 -9.98 7.43 -19.19
CA LEU A 244 -9.69 8.23 -18.00
C LEU A 244 -8.22 8.65 -17.95
N PHE A 245 -7.32 7.72 -18.19
CA PHE A 245 -5.88 7.98 -18.17
C PHE A 245 -5.47 9.03 -19.20
N ASN A 246 -5.91 8.88 -20.45
CA ASN A 246 -5.64 9.83 -21.52
C ASN A 246 -6.27 11.22 -21.29
N SER A 247 -7.32 11.27 -20.47
CA SER A 247 -7.97 12.53 -20.08
C SER A 247 -7.42 13.10 -18.76
N SER A 248 -6.28 12.59 -18.29
CA SER A 248 -5.64 12.99 -17.02
C SER A 248 -6.58 12.93 -15.83
N LYS A 249 -7.48 11.93 -15.80
CA LYS A 249 -8.35 11.66 -14.66
C LYS A 249 -7.68 10.66 -13.72
N GLN A 250 -7.85 10.85 -12.42
CA GLN A 250 -7.20 10.00 -11.44
C GLN A 250 -7.85 8.61 -11.38
N ILE A 251 -7.01 7.59 -11.36
CA ILE A 251 -7.41 6.20 -11.14
C ILE A 251 -6.70 5.69 -9.88
N VAL A 252 -7.46 5.10 -8.95
CA VAL A 252 -6.94 4.45 -7.75
C VAL A 252 -7.49 3.04 -7.71
N LEU A 253 -6.61 2.07 -7.52
CA LEU A 253 -6.95 0.64 -7.54
C LEU A 253 -6.46 -0.01 -6.25
N SER A 254 -7.22 -0.97 -5.71
CA SER A 254 -6.74 -1.81 -4.62
C SER A 254 -6.73 -3.29 -4.99
N CYS A 255 -5.85 -4.05 -4.35
CA CYS A 255 -5.74 -5.50 -4.49
C CYS A 255 -5.33 -6.15 -3.16
N ASP A 256 -5.61 -7.44 -2.98
CA ASP A 256 -5.17 -8.20 -1.80
C ASP A 256 -3.70 -8.67 -1.89
N LYS A 257 -3.09 -8.59 -3.09
CA LYS A 257 -1.72 -9.01 -3.40
C LYS A 257 -1.17 -8.24 -4.61
N PRO A 258 0.15 -8.31 -4.87
CA PRO A 258 0.75 -7.72 -6.07
C PRO A 258 0.05 -8.18 -7.34
N ILE A 259 -0.19 -7.27 -8.30
CA ILE A 259 -0.97 -7.59 -9.50
C ILE A 259 -0.39 -8.72 -10.34
N ASN A 260 0.93 -8.87 -10.35
CA ASN A 260 1.61 -9.94 -11.07
C ASN A 260 1.36 -11.36 -10.49
N GLU A 261 0.80 -11.43 -9.27
CA GLU A 261 0.44 -12.68 -8.59
C GLU A 261 -1.05 -13.04 -8.74
N VAL A 262 -1.83 -12.16 -9.36
CA VAL A 262 -3.25 -12.42 -9.63
C VAL A 262 -3.37 -13.22 -10.93
N SER A 263 -3.83 -14.46 -10.82
CA SER A 263 -4.13 -15.29 -11.99
C SER A 263 -5.36 -14.79 -12.75
N ASP A 264 -5.47 -15.16 -14.03
CA ASP A 264 -6.64 -14.91 -14.87
C ASP A 264 -7.02 -13.43 -15.06
N ILE A 265 -6.01 -12.52 -14.94
CA ILE A 265 -6.09 -11.12 -15.37
C ILE A 265 -5.28 -10.96 -16.66
N GLU A 266 -5.86 -10.28 -17.64
CA GLU A 266 -5.22 -10.04 -18.92
C GLU A 266 -3.94 -9.21 -18.76
N GLN A 267 -2.86 -9.62 -19.44
CA GLN A 267 -1.54 -8.99 -19.35
C GLN A 267 -1.56 -7.48 -19.69
N ARG A 268 -2.47 -7.06 -20.57
CA ARG A 268 -2.64 -5.62 -20.89
C ARG A 268 -3.14 -4.81 -19.70
N LEU A 269 -4.01 -5.36 -18.82
CA LEU A 269 -4.44 -4.70 -17.59
C LEU A 269 -3.32 -4.70 -16.55
N VAL A 270 -2.63 -5.82 -16.37
CA VAL A 270 -1.47 -5.93 -15.48
C VAL A 270 -0.44 -4.85 -15.81
N SER A 271 -0.12 -4.67 -17.10
CA SER A 271 0.78 -3.62 -17.56
C SER A 271 0.28 -2.22 -17.22
N ARG A 272 -1.02 -1.95 -17.42
CA ARG A 272 -1.63 -0.64 -17.12
C ARG A 272 -1.63 -0.31 -15.62
N PHE A 273 -1.90 -1.29 -14.78
CA PHE A 273 -1.89 -1.11 -13.32
C PHE A 273 -0.48 -0.77 -12.80
N GLY A 274 0.56 -1.27 -13.47
CA GLY A 274 1.95 -0.97 -13.16
C GLY A 274 2.50 0.35 -13.74
N TRP A 275 1.74 1.11 -14.54
CA TRP A 275 2.23 2.35 -15.15
C TRP A 275 2.48 3.49 -14.18
N GLY A 276 1.71 3.56 -13.10
CA GLY A 276 1.85 4.58 -12.06
C GLY A 276 2.70 4.10 -10.89
N VAL A 277 2.22 4.33 -9.68
CA VAL A 277 2.89 3.91 -8.46
C VAL A 277 2.13 2.76 -7.82
N SER A 278 2.86 1.68 -7.50
CA SER A 278 2.35 0.56 -6.71
C SER A 278 2.92 0.64 -5.30
N VAL A 279 2.05 0.64 -4.30
CA VAL A 279 2.41 0.74 -2.89
C VAL A 279 1.83 -0.43 -2.12
N ASP A 280 2.64 -1.04 -1.24
CA ASP A 280 2.18 -2.08 -0.34
C ASP A 280 1.76 -1.52 1.02
N ILE A 281 0.82 -2.20 1.64
CA ILE A 281 0.49 -2.01 3.05
C ILE A 281 0.78 -3.33 3.76
N GLN A 282 1.76 -3.29 4.65
CA GLN A 282 2.16 -4.45 5.44
C GLN A 282 1.42 -4.50 6.78
N ALA A 283 1.51 -5.65 7.45
CA ALA A 283 0.96 -5.77 8.79
C ALA A 283 1.65 -4.77 9.73
N PRO A 284 0.88 -4.00 10.52
CA PRO A 284 1.45 -3.00 11.42
C PRO A 284 2.19 -3.65 12.58
N ASP A 285 3.19 -2.94 13.10
CA ASP A 285 3.88 -3.29 14.33
C ASP A 285 2.94 -3.17 15.54
N TYR A 286 3.44 -3.58 16.71
CA TYR A 286 2.66 -3.57 17.94
C TYR A 286 2.22 -2.15 18.32
N GLU A 287 3.10 -1.17 18.20
CA GLU A 287 2.88 0.24 18.55
C GLU A 287 1.77 0.84 17.68
N THR A 288 1.82 0.58 16.40
CA THR A 288 0.78 1.04 15.44
C THR A 288 -0.56 0.38 15.75
N ARG A 289 -0.60 -0.93 16.05
CA ARG A 289 -1.85 -1.60 16.43
C ARG A 289 -2.45 -1.02 17.70
N LEU A 290 -1.62 -0.75 18.71
CA LEU A 290 -2.08 -0.13 19.95
C LEU A 290 -2.63 1.28 19.70
N ALA A 291 -1.94 2.08 18.89
CA ALA A 291 -2.40 3.41 18.49
C ALA A 291 -3.75 3.38 17.73
N ILE A 292 -3.96 2.39 16.86
CA ILE A 292 -5.25 2.19 16.18
C ILE A 292 -6.37 1.92 17.19
N LEU A 293 -6.14 1.02 18.16
CA LEU A 293 -7.12 0.72 19.21
C LEU A 293 -7.43 1.95 20.07
N GLN A 294 -6.40 2.73 20.44
CA GLN A 294 -6.56 3.98 21.20
C GLN A 294 -7.35 5.03 20.43
N SER A 295 -7.03 5.22 19.14
CA SER A 295 -7.76 6.14 18.26
C SER A 295 -9.24 5.78 18.17
N LYS A 296 -9.57 4.48 18.07
CA LYS A 296 -10.96 4.01 18.04
C LYS A 296 -11.70 4.22 19.35
N LEU A 297 -11.02 4.13 20.48
CA LEU A 297 -11.60 4.40 21.79
C LEU A 297 -11.89 5.89 22.01
N ALA A 298 -11.09 6.78 21.44
CA ALA A 298 -11.29 8.23 21.57
C ALA A 298 -12.63 8.71 20.99
N ASP A 299 -13.23 7.95 20.05
CA ASP A 299 -14.52 8.24 19.44
C ASP A 299 -15.71 7.75 20.27
N ILE A 300 -15.46 7.09 21.42
CA ILE A 300 -16.50 6.44 22.24
C ILE A 300 -16.88 7.33 23.43
N PRO A 301 -18.17 7.33 23.86
CA PRO A 301 -18.58 8.09 25.02
C PRO A 301 -17.80 7.72 26.29
N GLU A 302 -17.44 8.72 27.11
CA GLU A 302 -16.69 8.56 28.38
C GLU A 302 -17.38 7.61 29.40
N SER A 303 -18.62 7.22 29.15
CA SER A 303 -19.36 6.27 30.00
C SER A 303 -18.91 4.82 29.85
N VAL A 304 -18.05 4.51 28.87
CA VAL A 304 -17.52 3.17 28.57
C VAL A 304 -16.04 3.13 28.94
N GLU A 305 -15.70 2.34 29.94
CA GLU A 305 -14.32 2.17 30.41
C GLU A 305 -13.76 0.80 30.00
N ILE A 306 -12.70 0.79 29.21
CA ILE A 306 -11.92 -0.41 28.85
C ILE A 306 -10.53 -0.25 29.44
N GLN A 307 -10.10 -1.22 30.27
CA GLN A 307 -8.79 -1.17 30.89
C GLN A 307 -7.67 -1.18 29.84
N PRO A 308 -6.56 -0.42 30.03
CA PRO A 308 -5.44 -0.38 29.08
C PRO A 308 -4.84 -1.76 28.78
N GLU A 309 -4.85 -2.67 29.75
CA GLU A 309 -4.35 -4.04 29.61
C GLU A 309 -5.17 -4.86 28.58
N VAL A 310 -6.43 -4.50 28.39
CA VAL A 310 -7.28 -5.13 27.37
C VAL A 310 -6.84 -4.71 25.96
N LEU A 311 -6.44 -3.44 25.77
CA LEU A 311 -5.91 -2.98 24.49
C LEU A 311 -4.56 -3.65 24.19
N ASP A 312 -3.69 -3.77 25.18
CA ASP A 312 -2.43 -4.51 25.07
C ASP A 312 -2.68 -5.96 24.64
N LEU A 313 -3.64 -6.65 25.28
CA LEU A 313 -4.04 -8.01 24.91
C LEU A 313 -4.49 -8.09 23.45
N LEU A 314 -5.39 -7.19 23.00
CA LEU A 314 -5.86 -7.17 21.63
C LEU A 314 -4.73 -6.93 20.63
N ALA A 315 -3.85 -5.94 20.91
CA ALA A 315 -2.73 -5.60 20.05
C ALA A 315 -1.71 -6.75 19.94
N ARG A 316 -1.55 -7.58 20.98
CA ARG A 316 -0.68 -8.78 20.95
C ARG A 316 -1.31 -9.96 20.24
N LYS A 317 -2.61 -10.17 20.41
CA LYS A 317 -3.29 -11.34 19.84
C LYS A 317 -3.62 -11.19 18.36
N PHE A 318 -4.07 -10.02 17.91
CA PHE A 318 -4.41 -9.76 16.50
C PHE A 318 -3.24 -9.10 15.77
N THR A 319 -2.41 -9.89 15.10
CA THR A 319 -1.17 -9.39 14.49
C THR A 319 -1.28 -9.07 13.00
N LYS A 320 -2.16 -9.74 12.26
CA LYS A 320 -2.19 -9.70 10.79
C LYS A 320 -3.42 -9.01 10.21
N ASN A 321 -4.51 -8.88 10.96
CA ASN A 321 -5.79 -8.38 10.43
C ASN A 321 -6.40 -7.32 11.36
N ILE A 322 -6.25 -6.05 10.99
CA ILE A 322 -6.77 -4.91 11.74
C ILE A 322 -8.29 -4.95 11.83
N ARG A 323 -9.00 -5.36 10.78
CA ARG A 323 -10.47 -5.45 10.80
C ARG A 323 -10.98 -6.43 11.86
N ARG A 324 -10.29 -7.55 12.07
CA ARG A 324 -10.63 -8.51 13.14
C ARG A 324 -10.31 -7.94 14.52
N MET A 325 -9.19 -7.24 14.66
CA MET A 325 -8.83 -6.52 15.89
C MET A 325 -9.86 -5.45 16.26
N GLU A 326 -10.26 -4.62 15.30
CA GLU A 326 -11.33 -3.62 15.46
C GLU A 326 -12.68 -4.29 15.78
N GLY A 327 -13.00 -5.39 15.12
CA GLY A 327 -14.20 -6.19 15.40
C GLY A 327 -14.23 -6.71 16.83
N ALA A 328 -13.10 -7.21 17.34
CA ALA A 328 -12.98 -7.65 18.73
C ALA A 328 -13.15 -6.49 19.71
N LEU A 329 -12.56 -5.33 19.43
CA LEU A 329 -12.74 -4.11 20.22
C LEU A 329 -14.23 -3.68 20.23
N ASN A 330 -14.88 -3.63 19.05
CA ASN A 330 -16.29 -3.26 18.94
C ASN A 330 -17.20 -4.20 19.73
N ASN A 331 -16.91 -5.50 19.75
CA ASN A 331 -17.63 -6.45 20.60
C ASN A 331 -17.48 -6.09 22.07
N LEU A 332 -16.28 -5.80 22.56
CA LEU A 332 -16.05 -5.39 23.95
C LEU A 332 -16.75 -4.08 24.29
N ILE A 333 -16.76 -3.10 23.38
CA ILE A 333 -17.50 -1.84 23.55
C ILE A 333 -19.00 -2.12 23.70
N GLY A 334 -19.56 -3.01 22.88
CA GLY A 334 -20.95 -3.43 22.99
C GLY A 334 -21.27 -4.03 24.38
N TYR A 335 -20.37 -4.85 24.94
CA TYR A 335 -20.54 -5.35 26.30
C TYR A 335 -20.30 -4.28 27.39
N ALA A 336 -19.36 -3.38 27.17
CA ALA A 336 -19.05 -2.30 28.11
C ALA A 336 -20.22 -1.31 28.27
N THR A 337 -21.01 -1.09 27.22
CA THR A 337 -22.22 -0.28 27.34
C THR A 337 -23.25 -0.85 28.32
N LEU A 338 -23.23 -2.18 28.52
CA LEU A 338 -24.13 -2.89 29.48
C LEU A 338 -23.45 -3.04 30.87
N LEU A 339 -22.15 -3.30 30.91
CA LEU A 339 -21.41 -3.64 32.13
C LEU A 339 -20.68 -2.45 32.74
N LYS A 340 -20.59 -1.31 32.05
CA LYS A 340 -19.85 -0.08 32.31
C LYS A 340 -18.33 -0.24 32.23
N THR A 341 -17.76 -1.31 32.77
CA THR A 341 -16.31 -1.55 32.78
C THR A 341 -15.99 -2.97 32.29
N ILE A 342 -14.93 -3.12 31.47
CA ILE A 342 -14.43 -4.42 31.03
C ILE A 342 -13.04 -4.64 31.62
N SER A 343 -12.92 -5.68 32.48
CA SER A 343 -11.64 -6.16 33.02
C SER A 343 -10.93 -7.09 32.03
N LEU A 344 -9.64 -7.33 32.25
CA LEU A 344 -8.83 -8.23 31.43
C LEU A 344 -9.40 -9.66 31.40
N GLU A 345 -9.80 -10.21 32.56
CA GLU A 345 -10.37 -11.57 32.65
C GLU A 345 -11.69 -11.65 31.87
N LYS A 346 -12.50 -10.59 31.96
CA LYS A 346 -13.78 -10.56 31.25
C LYS A 346 -13.57 -10.47 29.73
N ALA A 347 -12.61 -9.67 29.27
CA ALA A 347 -12.24 -9.58 27.87
C ALA A 347 -11.74 -10.93 27.32
N GLN A 348 -10.90 -11.65 28.08
CA GLN A 348 -10.42 -12.98 27.72
C GLN A 348 -11.57 -14.00 27.57
N GLN A 349 -12.54 -13.98 28.47
CA GLN A 349 -13.71 -14.84 28.38
C GLN A 349 -14.59 -14.53 27.16
N LEU A 350 -14.86 -13.25 26.92
CA LEU A 350 -15.74 -12.81 25.83
C LEU A 350 -15.13 -13.03 24.45
N LEU A 351 -13.82 -13.00 24.33
CA LEU A 351 -13.09 -13.12 23.07
C LEU A 351 -12.37 -14.47 22.92
N ALA A 352 -12.64 -15.46 23.77
CA ALA A 352 -11.95 -16.76 23.75
C ALA A 352 -12.03 -17.42 22.35
N ASP A 353 -13.20 -17.47 21.75
CA ASP A 353 -13.40 -18.05 20.40
C ASP A 353 -12.67 -17.24 19.32
N ALA A 354 -12.66 -15.91 19.43
CA ALA A 354 -11.95 -15.05 18.47
C ALA A 354 -10.43 -15.24 18.57
N PHE A 355 -9.90 -15.44 19.77
CA PHE A 355 -8.49 -15.73 19.98
C PHE A 355 -8.10 -17.11 19.45
N MET A 356 -8.92 -18.15 19.67
CA MET A 356 -8.71 -19.48 19.11
C MET A 356 -8.68 -19.42 17.57
N GLN A 357 -9.64 -18.76 16.96
CA GLN A 357 -9.66 -18.58 15.50
C GLN A 357 -8.46 -17.77 14.98
N GLU A 358 -7.92 -16.83 15.75
CA GLU A 358 -6.73 -16.06 15.35
C GLU A 358 -5.47 -16.91 15.45
N GLU A 359 -5.36 -17.77 16.48
CA GLU A 359 -4.28 -18.72 16.62
C GLU A 359 -4.29 -19.78 15.51
N GLU A 360 -5.46 -20.28 15.12
CA GLU A 360 -5.62 -21.19 13.98
C GLU A 360 -5.25 -20.51 12.63
N ASN A 361 -5.55 -19.21 12.48
CA ASN A 361 -5.23 -18.41 11.30
C ASN A 361 -3.82 -17.77 11.34
N GLN A 362 -3.07 -17.90 12.45
CA GLN A 362 -1.65 -17.61 12.44
C GLN A 362 -0.99 -18.60 11.49
N SER A 363 -0.86 -18.20 10.22
CA SER A 363 -0.17 -18.98 9.22
C SER A 363 1.18 -19.41 9.80
N ILE A 364 1.38 -20.72 9.89
CA ILE A 364 2.65 -21.35 10.20
C ILE A 364 3.71 -20.64 9.35
N ASP A 365 4.71 -20.01 9.98
CA ASP A 365 5.76 -19.35 9.19
C ASP A 365 6.67 -20.40 8.55
N ILE A 366 7.30 -20.03 7.43
CA ILE A 366 8.22 -20.93 6.73
C ILE A 366 9.37 -21.35 7.64
N GLU A 367 9.86 -20.46 8.51
CA GLU A 367 10.88 -20.76 9.50
C GLU A 367 10.43 -21.84 10.51
N ASP A 368 9.17 -21.78 10.97
CA ASP A 368 8.61 -22.82 11.86
C ASP A 368 8.51 -24.19 11.15
N ILE A 369 8.15 -24.17 9.86
CA ILE A 369 8.13 -25.39 9.05
C ILE A 369 9.55 -25.95 8.88
N GLN A 370 10.52 -25.08 8.59
CA GLN A 370 11.92 -25.47 8.44
C GLN A 370 12.44 -26.10 9.72
N LYS A 371 12.21 -25.45 10.85
CA LYS A 371 12.64 -25.91 12.17
C LYS A 371 12.02 -27.27 12.52
N LYS A 372 10.68 -27.39 12.45
CA LYS A 372 9.98 -28.64 12.77
C LYS A 372 10.37 -29.77 11.81
N THR A 373 10.60 -29.48 10.53
CA THR A 373 11.06 -30.47 9.58
C THR A 373 12.50 -30.88 9.84
N ALA A 374 13.39 -29.93 10.18
CA ALA A 374 14.77 -30.19 10.56
C ALA A 374 14.84 -31.10 11.82
N ASP A 375 14.05 -30.78 12.84
CA ASP A 375 13.93 -31.58 14.07
C ASP A 375 13.46 -33.02 13.79
N TYR A 376 12.42 -33.16 12.94
CA TYR A 376 11.89 -34.48 12.55
C TYR A 376 12.91 -35.35 11.84
N PHE A 377 13.65 -34.77 10.86
CA PHE A 377 14.70 -35.49 10.12
C PHE A 377 16.05 -35.52 10.83
N LYS A 378 16.15 -34.92 12.04
CA LYS A 378 17.38 -34.81 12.86
C LYS A 378 18.56 -34.20 12.09
N ILE A 379 18.31 -33.14 11.35
CA ILE A 379 19.29 -32.36 10.61
C ILE A 379 19.39 -30.94 11.22
N ASP A 380 20.52 -30.29 10.99
CA ASP A 380 20.71 -28.91 11.44
C ASP A 380 19.81 -27.95 10.64
N GLU A 381 19.21 -26.98 11.33
CA GLU A 381 18.33 -25.98 10.72
C GLU A 381 19.05 -25.16 9.62
N SER A 382 20.33 -24.89 9.81
CA SER A 382 21.18 -24.23 8.81
C SER A 382 21.33 -25.01 7.50
N GLU A 383 21.16 -26.33 7.53
CA GLU A 383 21.20 -27.19 6.34
C GLU A 383 19.94 -27.08 5.49
N MET A 384 18.80 -26.61 6.06
CA MET A 384 17.57 -26.35 5.29
C MET A 384 17.76 -25.24 4.26
N VAL A 385 18.53 -24.21 4.59
CA VAL A 385 18.88 -23.09 3.70
C VAL A 385 20.21 -23.28 2.98
N GLY A 386 21.03 -24.23 3.45
CA GLY A 386 22.37 -24.52 2.93
C GLY A 386 22.44 -25.05 1.52
N LYS A 387 23.65 -25.05 0.93
CA LYS A 387 23.93 -25.55 -0.43
C LYS A 387 24.21 -27.06 -0.51
N ARG A 388 24.38 -27.75 0.62
CA ARG A 388 24.68 -29.19 0.68
C ARG A 388 23.54 -30.02 0.10
N ARG A 389 23.88 -31.17 -0.53
CA ARG A 389 22.92 -32.04 -1.27
C ARG A 389 22.94 -33.52 -0.88
N PRO A 390 23.25 -33.95 0.35
CA PRO A 390 23.00 -35.34 0.75
C PRO A 390 21.50 -35.67 0.55
N ALA A 391 21.20 -36.93 0.22
CA ALA A 391 19.81 -37.33 -0.13
C ALA A 391 18.81 -37.06 1.00
N SER A 392 19.21 -37.29 2.26
CA SER A 392 18.36 -36.99 3.45
C SER A 392 18.00 -35.50 3.58
N ILE A 393 18.99 -34.61 3.41
CA ILE A 393 18.78 -33.16 3.48
C ILE A 393 17.94 -32.67 2.30
N ALA A 394 18.19 -33.24 1.10
CA ALA A 394 17.41 -32.88 -0.09
C ALA A 394 15.94 -33.26 0.09
N MET A 395 15.65 -34.47 0.63
CA MET A 395 14.29 -34.94 0.89
C MET A 395 13.58 -34.07 1.96
N ALA A 396 14.23 -33.83 3.11
CA ALA A 396 13.67 -32.97 4.15
C ALA A 396 13.32 -31.58 3.61
N ARG A 397 14.21 -30.98 2.82
CA ARG A 397 13.99 -29.68 2.20
C ARG A 397 12.83 -29.69 1.20
N GLN A 398 12.70 -30.74 0.38
CA GLN A 398 11.58 -30.89 -0.55
C GLN A 398 10.24 -31.00 0.20
N ILE A 399 10.20 -31.77 1.28
CA ILE A 399 9.01 -31.89 2.15
C ILE A 399 8.70 -30.56 2.80
N ALA A 400 9.68 -29.83 3.35
CA ALA A 400 9.45 -28.53 3.94
C ALA A 400 8.93 -27.49 2.92
N MET A 401 9.45 -27.47 1.68
CA MET A 401 8.92 -26.62 0.60
C MET A 401 7.48 -26.99 0.23
N TYR A 402 7.16 -28.28 0.19
CA TYR A 402 5.80 -28.76 -0.07
C TYR A 402 4.84 -28.31 1.04
N ILE A 403 5.19 -28.53 2.31
CA ILE A 403 4.40 -28.13 3.47
C ILE A 403 4.23 -26.61 3.48
N SER A 404 5.31 -25.84 3.21
CA SER A 404 5.24 -24.38 3.11
C SER A 404 4.23 -23.93 2.05
N ARG A 405 4.18 -24.60 0.88
CA ARG A 405 3.20 -24.29 -0.16
C ARG A 405 1.77 -24.64 0.23
N LYS A 406 1.56 -25.71 1.01
CA LYS A 406 0.22 -26.17 1.44
C LYS A 406 -0.33 -25.39 2.63
N LEU A 407 0.53 -24.99 3.59
CA LEU A 407 0.12 -24.38 4.85
C LEU A 407 0.32 -22.86 4.91
N THR A 408 1.01 -22.27 3.90
CA THR A 408 1.22 -20.84 3.86
C THR A 408 0.67 -20.21 2.59
N THR A 409 0.46 -18.89 2.60
CA THR A 409 0.01 -18.11 1.44
C THR A 409 1.16 -17.60 0.58
N HIS A 410 2.42 -17.95 0.91
CA HIS A 410 3.61 -17.47 0.21
C HIS A 410 3.68 -17.96 -1.25
N SER A 411 4.18 -17.09 -2.12
CA SER A 411 4.46 -17.42 -3.51
C SER A 411 5.64 -18.40 -3.64
N LEU A 412 5.73 -19.11 -4.77
CA LEU A 412 6.84 -20.03 -5.03
C LEU A 412 8.21 -19.32 -5.00
N GLN A 413 8.25 -18.05 -5.37
CA GLN A 413 9.47 -17.24 -5.33
C GLN A 413 9.88 -16.90 -3.89
N GLU A 414 8.94 -16.53 -3.03
CA GLU A 414 9.19 -16.25 -1.61
C GLU A 414 9.65 -17.50 -0.87
N ILE A 415 8.96 -18.65 -1.09
CA ILE A 415 9.39 -19.92 -0.56
C ILE A 415 10.83 -20.21 -1.00
N GLY A 416 11.14 -20.09 -2.29
CA GLY A 416 12.50 -20.31 -2.80
C GLY A 416 13.54 -19.39 -2.14
N LYS A 417 13.22 -18.12 -1.96
CA LYS A 417 14.07 -17.13 -1.30
C LYS A 417 14.38 -17.52 0.15
N ARG A 418 13.37 -17.95 0.91
CA ARG A 418 13.51 -18.38 2.31
C ARG A 418 14.25 -19.72 2.46
N PHE A 419 14.27 -20.55 1.45
CA PHE A 419 15.08 -21.79 1.40
C PHE A 419 16.47 -21.58 0.79
N GLY A 420 17.11 -20.43 1.03
CA GLY A 420 18.50 -20.14 0.65
C GLY A 420 18.63 -19.63 -0.80
N GLY A 421 17.67 -18.84 -1.27
CA GLY A 421 17.72 -18.17 -2.58
C GLY A 421 17.52 -19.10 -3.77
N ARG A 422 16.70 -20.13 -3.62
CA ARG A 422 16.36 -21.08 -4.71
C ARG A 422 15.31 -20.46 -5.62
N ASP A 423 15.40 -20.80 -6.90
CA ASP A 423 14.44 -20.36 -7.90
C ASP A 423 13.07 -21.04 -7.73
N HIS A 424 12.02 -20.46 -8.30
CA HIS A 424 10.66 -21.00 -8.28
C HIS A 424 10.55 -22.38 -8.96
N GLY A 425 11.39 -22.67 -9.95
CA GLY A 425 11.46 -23.96 -10.63
C GLY A 425 11.91 -25.08 -9.68
N THR A 426 12.87 -24.80 -8.81
CA THR A 426 13.32 -25.72 -7.76
C THR A 426 12.20 -26.02 -6.76
N VAL A 427 11.43 -25.03 -6.34
CA VAL A 427 10.29 -25.22 -5.44
C VAL A 427 9.19 -26.04 -6.12
N MET A 428 8.88 -25.72 -7.37
CA MET A 428 7.87 -26.47 -8.16
C MET A 428 8.28 -27.92 -8.37
N HIS A 429 9.56 -28.20 -8.63
CA HIS A 429 10.09 -29.56 -8.72
C HIS A 429 9.94 -30.30 -7.39
N ALA A 430 10.29 -29.66 -6.26
CA ALA A 430 10.15 -30.24 -4.93
C ALA A 430 8.69 -30.64 -4.64
N ILE A 431 7.72 -29.78 -4.96
CA ILE A 431 6.30 -30.04 -4.79
C ILE A 431 5.87 -31.27 -5.60
N ARG A 432 6.26 -31.38 -6.88
CA ARG A 432 5.91 -32.53 -7.73
C ARG A 432 6.50 -33.83 -7.22
N VAL A 433 7.75 -33.82 -6.77
CA VAL A 433 8.42 -34.99 -6.21
C VAL A 433 7.69 -35.49 -4.98
N VAL A 434 7.36 -34.60 -4.04
CA VAL A 434 6.65 -34.98 -2.81
C VAL A 434 5.22 -35.43 -3.09
N ASP A 435 4.46 -34.73 -3.95
CA ASP A 435 3.12 -35.17 -4.38
C ASP A 435 3.14 -36.58 -4.98
N HIS A 436 4.15 -36.89 -5.81
CA HIS A 436 4.30 -38.22 -6.37
C HIS A 436 4.64 -39.24 -5.28
N SER A 437 5.54 -38.89 -4.35
CA SER A 437 5.99 -39.81 -3.29
C SER A 437 4.87 -40.10 -2.27
N ILE A 438 4.02 -39.16 -1.93
CA ILE A 438 2.85 -39.37 -1.03
C ILE A 438 1.91 -40.45 -1.58
N ASN A 439 1.79 -40.55 -2.91
CA ASN A 439 0.91 -41.52 -3.56
C ASN A 439 1.52 -42.93 -3.70
N HIS A 440 2.85 -43.06 -3.51
CA HIS A 440 3.57 -44.32 -3.82
C HIS A 440 4.41 -44.86 -2.65
N ASP A 441 4.63 -44.05 -1.58
CA ASP A 441 5.47 -44.42 -0.44
C ASP A 441 4.76 -44.03 0.88
N GLU A 442 4.38 -45.09 1.64
CA GLU A 442 3.72 -44.93 2.95
C GLU A 442 4.58 -44.18 3.98
N ASN A 443 5.92 -44.24 3.87
CA ASN A 443 6.83 -43.55 4.78
C ASN A 443 6.85 -42.03 4.57
N VAL A 444 6.48 -41.56 3.39
CA VAL A 444 6.40 -40.11 3.07
C VAL A 444 5.03 -39.53 3.45
N ARG A 445 4.02 -40.39 3.51
CA ARG A 445 2.64 -40.00 3.86
C ARG A 445 2.48 -39.81 5.37
#